data_0edea9b29c5bbeecc2e20de4fe97ee60
#
_entry.id   0edea9b29c5bbeecc2e20de4fe97ee60
#
_cell.length_a   1.000
_cell.length_b   1.000
_cell.length_c   1.000
_cell.angle_alpha   90.00
_cell.angle_beta   90.00
_cell.angle_gamma   90.00
#
_symmetry.space_group_name_H-M   'P 1'
#
loop_
_entity.id
_entity.type
_entity.pdbx_description
1 polymer ?
#
loop_
_entity_poly.entity_id
_entity_poly.type
_entity_poly.pdbx_seq_one_letter_code
_entity_poly.pdbx_strand_id
1 'polypeptide(L)'
;LALPPAAMPGQGKPGDRLAARARPLLAALDTRFPFLRPLRRTARLAPGLAAGVVLAALLVGLGTSVLGPARRVNLLALPFAGLLAWNLAVYLVVTLGLLFPGRRGEGGALARLLPAAALLRQVRRLSGEIARVLGAERARLAGRALAAFLAAWRPLAAPLVTARGRRLFHLAAAVLALGMIGGLYLRGIAFEYRATWESTFLSPRAAEMVIGALVAPGRLLVAAETPPVATLRAPADGDAAPWIHLLAATVLLLVVIPRLVLALGESIRVAVLARRLPLDFSAPYYRRLLAAGPLRAVVQPYSCSLSPAAHERLGTALRHLYGAGTGVDTLPPAEYGAGAPAPLSGETATGLLLFSLAQTPEPEVHGQL
;
A
#
# COMPACT_ATOMS: atom_id res chain seq x y z
N LEU A 1 -6.33 -14.77 -28.32
CA LEU A 1 -6.24 -15.92 -27.40
C LEU A 1 -7.68 -16.28 -27.02
N ALA A 2 -8.20 -17.39 -27.56
CA ALA A 2 -9.48 -17.93 -27.11
C ALA A 2 -9.36 -18.30 -25.63
N LEU A 3 -10.35 -17.91 -24.82
CA LEU A 3 -10.43 -18.37 -23.44
C LEU A 3 -10.52 -19.90 -23.43
N PRO A 4 -9.71 -20.62 -22.66
CA PRO A 4 -9.88 -22.05 -22.52
C PRO A 4 -11.30 -22.33 -22.02
N PRO A 5 -11.92 -23.46 -22.46
CA PRO A 5 -13.25 -23.83 -22.00
C PRO A 5 -13.27 -23.83 -20.49
N ALA A 6 -14.40 -23.39 -19.91
CA ALA A 6 -14.57 -23.38 -18.47
C ALA A 6 -14.32 -24.80 -17.97
N ALA A 7 -13.31 -24.96 -17.13
CA ALA A 7 -13.25 -26.16 -16.31
C ALA A 7 -14.61 -26.33 -15.62
N MET A 8 -15.13 -27.58 -15.55
CA MET A 8 -16.42 -27.93 -14.97
C MET A 8 -16.80 -27.01 -13.79
N PRO A 9 -18.09 -26.67 -13.59
CA PRO A 9 -18.53 -25.86 -12.47
C PRO A 9 -18.15 -26.58 -11.19
N GLY A 10 -16.91 -26.33 -10.73
CA GLY A 10 -16.33 -26.96 -9.57
C GLY A 10 -16.64 -26.15 -8.34
N GLN A 11 -16.99 -26.85 -7.29
CA GLN A 11 -17.06 -26.37 -5.92
C GLN A 11 -15.79 -25.58 -5.59
N GLY A 12 -15.91 -24.26 -5.38
CA GLY A 12 -14.77 -23.41 -5.01
C GLY A 12 -15.15 -21.94 -4.95
N LYS A 13 -14.41 -21.18 -4.15
CA LYS A 13 -14.62 -19.73 -4.03
C LYS A 13 -14.41 -19.04 -5.38
N PRO A 14 -15.15 -17.97 -5.73
CA PRO A 14 -15.02 -17.27 -7.01
C PRO A 14 -13.58 -16.88 -7.37
N GLY A 15 -12.78 -16.50 -6.36
CA GLY A 15 -11.37 -16.14 -6.53
C GLY A 15 -10.49 -17.31 -7.00
N ASP A 16 -10.74 -18.53 -6.50
CA ASP A 16 -9.98 -19.72 -6.86
C ASP A 16 -10.31 -20.15 -8.30
N ARG A 17 -11.59 -20.08 -8.68
CA ARG A 17 -12.07 -20.32 -10.04
C ARG A 17 -11.44 -19.34 -11.03
N LEU A 18 -11.40 -18.05 -10.69
CA LEU A 18 -10.75 -17.02 -11.49
C LEU A 18 -9.24 -17.27 -11.64
N ALA A 19 -8.56 -17.62 -10.54
CA ALA A 19 -7.14 -17.93 -10.54
C ALA A 19 -6.82 -19.16 -11.40
N ALA A 20 -7.64 -20.21 -11.33
CA ALA A 20 -7.50 -21.41 -12.15
C ALA A 20 -7.61 -21.10 -13.66
N ARG A 21 -8.57 -20.24 -14.06
CA ARG A 21 -8.70 -19.76 -15.45
C ARG A 21 -7.56 -18.85 -15.90
N ALA A 22 -7.06 -18.00 -15.01
CA ALA A 22 -6.00 -17.05 -15.34
C ALA A 22 -4.64 -17.73 -15.57
N ARG A 23 -4.34 -18.83 -14.88
CA ARG A 23 -3.04 -19.52 -14.94
C ARG A 23 -2.61 -19.93 -16.36
N PRO A 24 -3.43 -20.67 -17.16
CA PRO A 24 -3.03 -21.07 -18.52
C PRO A 24 -2.89 -19.86 -19.45
N LEU A 25 -3.74 -18.82 -19.28
CA LEU A 25 -3.63 -17.59 -20.06
C LEU A 25 -2.32 -16.85 -19.78
N LEU A 26 -1.95 -16.74 -18.50
CA LEU A 26 -0.69 -16.13 -18.08
C LEU A 26 0.51 -16.93 -18.58
N ALA A 27 0.46 -18.25 -18.56
CA ALA A 27 1.51 -19.11 -19.11
C ALA A 27 1.68 -18.89 -20.63
N ALA A 28 0.58 -18.86 -21.37
CA ALA A 28 0.59 -18.58 -22.81
C ALA A 28 1.12 -17.16 -23.12
N LEU A 29 0.75 -16.15 -22.32
CA LEU A 29 1.28 -14.79 -22.43
C LEU A 29 2.79 -14.74 -22.13
N ASP A 30 3.26 -15.44 -21.12
CA ASP A 30 4.67 -15.51 -20.75
C ASP A 30 5.53 -16.13 -21.85
N THR A 31 5.00 -17.12 -22.56
CA THR A 31 5.68 -17.78 -23.69
C THR A 31 5.71 -16.86 -24.91
N ARG A 32 4.58 -16.23 -25.22
CA ARG A 32 4.44 -15.42 -26.44
C ARG A 32 5.02 -14.00 -26.28
N PHE A 33 5.01 -13.46 -25.05
CA PHE A 33 5.45 -12.10 -24.73
C PHE A 33 6.29 -12.08 -23.44
N PRO A 34 7.54 -12.57 -23.46
CA PRO A 34 8.40 -12.68 -22.29
C PRO A 34 8.63 -11.33 -21.57
N PHE A 35 8.59 -10.23 -22.30
CA PHE A 35 8.75 -8.87 -21.79
C PHE A 35 7.62 -8.43 -20.83
N LEU A 36 6.47 -9.13 -20.79
CA LEU A 36 5.38 -8.86 -19.85
C LEU A 36 5.60 -9.48 -18.46
N ARG A 37 6.56 -10.42 -18.31
CA ARG A 37 6.88 -11.05 -17.01
C ARG A 37 7.16 -10.06 -15.89
N PRO A 38 7.89 -8.94 -16.10
CA PRO A 38 8.12 -7.95 -15.05
C PRO A 38 6.85 -7.30 -14.52
N LEU A 39 5.78 -7.15 -15.35
CA LEU A 39 4.50 -6.57 -14.90
C LEU A 39 3.85 -7.38 -13.78
N ARG A 40 4.00 -8.70 -13.77
CA ARG A 40 3.46 -9.56 -12.70
C ARG A 40 4.16 -9.35 -11.35
N ARG A 41 5.35 -8.74 -11.38
CA ARG A 41 6.12 -8.41 -10.17
C ARG A 41 5.89 -6.98 -9.68
N THR A 42 5.08 -6.18 -10.40
CA THR A 42 4.86 -4.75 -10.07
C THR A 42 4.26 -4.52 -8.69
N ALA A 43 3.48 -5.47 -8.16
CA ALA A 43 2.98 -5.41 -6.80
C ALA A 43 4.02 -5.81 -5.74
N ARG A 44 5.18 -6.35 -6.14
CA ARG A 44 6.27 -6.72 -5.23
C ARG A 44 7.36 -5.65 -5.31
N LEU A 45 7.77 -5.11 -4.17
CA LEU A 45 9.04 -4.37 -4.10
C LEU A 45 10.14 -5.33 -4.50
N ALA A 46 11.02 -4.92 -5.42
CA ALA A 46 12.17 -5.72 -5.79
C ALA A 46 12.98 -6.02 -4.52
N PRO A 47 13.27 -7.29 -4.22
CA PRO A 47 13.94 -7.66 -2.96
C PRO A 47 15.30 -6.94 -2.81
N GLY A 48 16.04 -6.76 -3.91
CA GLY A 48 17.28 -5.99 -3.92
C GLY A 48 17.10 -4.51 -3.56
N LEU A 49 16.00 -3.87 -3.99
CA LEU A 49 15.71 -2.49 -3.60
C LEU A 49 15.43 -2.39 -2.10
N ALA A 50 14.63 -3.31 -1.55
CA ALA A 50 14.33 -3.32 -0.13
C ALA A 50 15.59 -3.56 0.72
N ALA A 51 16.41 -4.54 0.33
CA ALA A 51 17.70 -4.81 0.98
C ALA A 51 18.64 -3.60 0.86
N GLY A 52 18.72 -2.96 -0.29
CA GLY A 52 19.53 -1.75 -0.52
C GLY A 52 19.12 -0.59 0.38
N VAL A 53 17.81 -0.36 0.56
CA VAL A 53 17.31 0.70 1.46
C VAL A 53 17.66 0.40 2.92
N VAL A 54 17.51 -0.85 3.36
CA VAL A 54 17.84 -1.24 4.73
C VAL A 54 19.36 -1.17 4.99
N LEU A 55 20.18 -1.62 4.02
CA LEU A 55 21.64 -1.51 4.11
C LEU A 55 22.10 -0.03 4.13
N ALA A 56 21.53 0.80 3.26
CA ALA A 56 21.80 2.24 3.25
C ALA A 56 21.44 2.88 4.59
N ALA A 57 20.30 2.53 5.18
CA ALA A 57 19.89 3.02 6.49
C ALA A 57 20.90 2.61 7.59
N LEU A 58 21.39 1.37 7.55
CA LEU A 58 22.43 0.90 8.48
C LEU A 58 23.71 1.72 8.33
N LEU A 59 24.21 1.88 7.09
CA LEU A 59 25.46 2.59 6.82
C LEU A 59 25.35 4.08 7.18
N VAL A 60 24.23 4.72 6.88
CA VAL A 60 23.95 6.09 7.30
C VAL A 60 23.92 6.18 8.83
N GLY A 61 23.24 5.26 9.50
CA GLY A 61 23.22 5.20 10.96
C GLY A 61 24.62 5.08 11.58
N LEU A 62 25.39 4.11 11.11
CA LEU A 62 26.79 3.92 11.51
C LEU A 62 27.65 5.17 11.24
N GLY A 63 27.41 5.86 10.12
CA GLY A 63 28.14 7.06 9.72
C GLY A 63 27.75 8.33 10.48
N THR A 64 26.48 8.45 10.93
CA THR A 64 25.95 9.69 11.53
C THR A 64 26.71 10.12 12.80
N SER A 65 27.33 9.18 13.48
CA SER A 65 28.17 9.44 14.64
C SER A 65 29.63 9.87 14.32
N VAL A 66 30.00 9.95 13.01
CA VAL A 66 31.35 10.38 12.54
C VAL A 66 31.51 11.91 12.51
N LEU A 67 30.44 12.66 12.63
CA LEU A 67 30.38 14.08 12.34
C LEU A 67 30.89 15.00 13.50
N GLY A 68 31.93 14.62 14.22
CA GLY A 68 32.58 15.51 15.16
C GLY A 68 34.09 15.25 15.23
N PRO A 69 34.97 16.23 14.90
CA PRO A 69 36.41 16.07 14.94
C PRO A 69 36.96 15.89 16.37
N ALA A 70 36.17 16.18 17.37
CA ALA A 70 36.60 16.20 18.74
C ALA A 70 35.98 15.06 19.53
N ARG A 71 36.36 13.84 19.48
CA ARG A 71 36.00 12.69 20.37
C ARG A 71 35.05 13.02 21.55
N ARG A 72 34.10 13.96 21.32
CA ARG A 72 33.14 14.48 22.29
C ARG A 72 31.72 14.20 21.82
N VAL A 73 30.93 13.62 22.72
CA VAL A 73 29.50 13.41 22.52
C VAL A 73 28.76 14.62 23.09
N ASN A 74 28.26 15.49 22.22
CA ASN A 74 27.39 16.58 22.68
C ASN A 74 25.99 15.99 22.95
N LEU A 75 25.55 16.07 24.22
CA LEU A 75 24.29 15.49 24.69
C LEU A 75 23.06 16.17 24.08
N LEU A 76 23.20 17.41 23.60
CA LEU A 76 22.14 18.15 22.91
C LEU A 76 22.25 18.07 21.40
N ALA A 77 23.16 17.25 20.85
CA ALA A 77 23.42 17.18 19.42
C ALA A 77 22.18 16.75 18.63
N LEU A 78 21.94 17.46 17.52
CA LEU A 78 20.83 17.24 16.60
C LEU A 78 20.61 15.79 16.17
N PRO A 79 21.62 14.92 15.93
CA PRO A 79 21.36 13.55 15.49
C PRO A 79 20.45 12.77 16.44
N PHE A 80 20.62 12.88 17.76
CA PHE A 80 19.77 12.19 18.74
C PHE A 80 18.45 12.91 18.97
N ALA A 81 18.48 14.21 19.25
CA ALA A 81 17.28 15.00 19.48
C ALA A 81 16.39 15.00 18.22
N GLY A 82 17.00 15.16 17.04
CA GLY A 82 16.29 15.11 15.77
C GLY A 82 15.68 13.75 15.47
N LEU A 83 16.39 12.67 15.76
CA LEU A 83 15.85 11.31 15.62
C LEU A 83 14.62 11.10 16.50
N LEU A 84 14.69 11.51 17.77
CA LEU A 84 13.56 11.36 18.70
C LEU A 84 12.39 12.26 18.28
N ALA A 85 12.62 13.53 17.99
CA ALA A 85 11.59 14.46 17.55
C ALA A 85 10.88 13.99 16.28
N TRP A 86 11.63 13.51 15.27
CA TRP A 86 11.08 12.94 14.06
C TRP A 86 10.19 11.72 14.34
N ASN A 87 10.65 10.82 15.20
CA ASN A 87 9.88 9.63 15.53
C ASN A 87 8.61 9.97 16.30
N LEU A 88 8.65 10.89 17.25
CA LEU A 88 7.47 11.38 17.96
C LEU A 88 6.46 12.02 16.99
N ALA A 89 6.93 12.85 16.04
CA ALA A 89 6.08 13.43 15.01
C ALA A 89 5.41 12.34 14.15
N VAL A 90 6.14 11.29 13.76
CA VAL A 90 5.56 10.16 13.02
C VAL A 90 4.52 9.42 13.85
N TYR A 91 4.78 9.20 15.15
CA TYR A 91 3.80 8.52 16.03
C TYR A 91 2.54 9.37 16.21
N LEU A 92 2.69 10.67 16.34
CA LEU A 92 1.55 11.60 16.38
C LEU A 92 0.71 11.50 15.12
N VAL A 93 1.34 11.53 13.93
CA VAL A 93 0.63 11.37 12.64
C VAL A 93 -0.07 10.02 12.53
N VAL A 94 0.58 8.94 12.98
CA VAL A 94 -0.03 7.59 12.97
C VAL A 94 -1.23 7.54 13.91
N THR A 95 -1.10 8.07 15.13
CA THR A 95 -2.15 8.11 16.16
C THR A 95 -3.34 8.95 15.71
N LEU A 96 -3.09 10.17 15.22
CA LEU A 96 -4.14 11.03 14.65
C LEU A 96 -4.86 10.35 13.49
N GLY A 97 -4.11 9.66 12.63
CA GLY A 97 -4.69 8.87 11.54
C GLY A 97 -5.55 7.68 12.03
N LEU A 98 -5.30 7.13 13.21
CA LEU A 98 -6.14 6.10 13.83
C LEU A 98 -7.40 6.69 14.45
N LEU A 99 -7.27 7.85 15.13
CA LEU A 99 -8.38 8.52 15.79
C LEU A 99 -9.37 9.19 14.82
N PHE A 100 -8.88 9.65 13.65
CA PHE A 100 -9.68 10.36 12.65
C PHE A 100 -9.65 9.64 11.29
N PRO A 101 -10.28 8.47 11.16
CA PRO A 101 -10.21 7.67 9.92
C PRO A 101 -10.82 8.36 8.70
N GLY A 102 -11.80 9.25 8.90
CA GLY A 102 -12.46 10.01 7.81
C GLY A 102 -11.58 11.07 7.13
N ARG A 103 -10.47 11.51 7.75
CA ARG A 103 -9.50 12.45 7.18
C ARG A 103 -8.37 11.78 6.39
N ARG A 104 -8.35 10.47 6.30
CA ARG A 104 -7.44 9.72 5.42
C ARG A 104 -7.88 9.95 3.98
N GLY A 105 -7.45 11.06 3.38
CA GLY A 105 -7.40 11.15 1.93
C GLY A 105 -6.65 9.91 1.40
N GLU A 106 -7.30 9.18 0.50
CA GLU A 106 -6.80 7.92 -0.06
C GLU A 106 -5.34 8.07 -0.53
N GLY A 107 -4.43 7.51 0.24
CA GLY A 107 -3.00 7.50 -0.04
C GLY A 107 -2.32 8.87 0.11
N GLY A 108 -1.53 9.05 1.18
CA GLY A 108 -0.67 10.22 1.34
C GLY A 108 0.16 10.49 0.08
N ALA A 109 0.57 11.74 -0.14
CA ALA A 109 1.29 12.20 -1.34
C ALA A 109 2.48 11.30 -1.72
N LEU A 110 3.20 10.76 -0.73
CA LEU A 110 4.31 9.82 -0.93
C LEU A 110 3.85 8.47 -1.55
N ALA A 111 2.68 7.97 -1.15
CA ALA A 111 2.10 6.75 -1.69
C ALA A 111 1.62 6.93 -3.15
N ARG A 112 1.34 8.18 -3.56
CA ARG A 112 0.98 8.52 -4.95
C ARG A 112 2.20 8.69 -5.85
N LEU A 113 3.33 9.15 -5.31
CA LEU A 113 4.52 9.51 -6.10
C LEU A 113 5.46 8.33 -6.37
N LEU A 114 5.76 7.51 -5.39
CA LEU A 114 6.76 6.44 -5.52
C LEU A 114 6.36 5.31 -6.49
N PRO A 115 5.16 4.71 -6.42
CA PRO A 115 4.79 3.68 -7.38
C PRO A 115 4.49 4.24 -8.77
N ALA A 116 4.00 5.48 -8.89
CA ALA A 116 3.69 6.07 -10.19
C ALA A 116 4.94 6.32 -11.04
N ALA A 117 6.02 6.85 -10.47
CA ALA A 117 7.26 7.10 -11.20
C ALA A 117 7.98 5.80 -11.62
N ALA A 118 7.98 4.78 -10.76
CA ALA A 118 8.52 3.46 -11.10
C ALA A 118 7.69 2.78 -12.19
N LEU A 119 6.38 2.88 -12.09
CA LEU A 119 5.43 2.34 -13.06
C LEU A 119 5.55 3.04 -14.42
N LEU A 120 5.64 4.37 -14.44
CA LEU A 120 5.85 5.15 -15.67
C LEU A 120 7.18 4.80 -16.36
N ARG A 121 8.25 4.62 -15.61
CA ARG A 121 9.54 4.17 -16.17
C ARG A 121 9.42 2.77 -16.77
N GLN A 122 8.72 1.87 -16.12
CA GLN A 122 8.51 0.51 -16.60
C GLN A 122 7.60 0.47 -17.83
N VAL A 123 6.54 1.29 -17.86
CA VAL A 123 5.66 1.47 -19.04
C VAL A 123 6.43 2.02 -20.22
N ARG A 124 7.30 3.02 -20.03
CA ARG A 124 8.15 3.58 -21.10
C ARG A 124 9.14 2.55 -21.66
N ARG A 125 9.77 1.74 -20.81
CA ARG A 125 10.65 0.64 -21.26
C ARG A 125 9.87 -0.42 -22.04
N LEU A 126 8.72 -0.84 -21.51
CA LEU A 126 7.85 -1.82 -22.15
C LEU A 126 7.29 -1.31 -23.48
N SER A 127 6.87 -0.04 -23.57
CA SER A 127 6.38 0.52 -24.83
C SER A 127 7.44 0.54 -25.91
N GLY A 128 8.69 0.79 -25.57
CA GLY A 128 9.83 0.71 -26.51
C GLY A 128 10.12 -0.71 -26.99
N GLU A 129 10.03 -1.70 -26.11
CA GLU A 129 10.20 -3.12 -26.48
C GLU A 129 9.01 -3.63 -27.30
N ILE A 130 7.79 -3.26 -26.94
CA ILE A 130 6.57 -3.57 -27.69
C ILE A 130 6.64 -2.99 -29.11
N ALA A 131 7.10 -1.74 -29.24
CA ALA A 131 7.24 -1.09 -30.55
C ALA A 131 8.26 -1.79 -31.46
N ARG A 132 9.37 -2.26 -30.89
CA ARG A 132 10.39 -3.01 -31.63
C ARG A 132 9.90 -4.38 -32.10
N VAL A 133 9.09 -5.06 -31.31
CA VAL A 133 8.63 -6.43 -31.60
C VAL A 133 7.37 -6.47 -32.46
N LEU A 134 6.43 -5.55 -32.27
CA LEU A 134 5.08 -5.60 -32.88
C LEU A 134 4.83 -4.58 -33.99
N GLY A 135 5.73 -3.63 -34.22
CA GLY A 135 5.52 -2.50 -35.11
C GLY A 135 4.63 -1.39 -34.49
N ALA A 136 4.66 -0.19 -35.07
CA ALA A 136 4.12 1.03 -34.45
C ALA A 136 2.60 0.98 -34.18
N GLU A 137 1.80 0.41 -35.06
CA GLU A 137 0.35 0.35 -34.92
C GLU A 137 -0.09 -0.63 -33.81
N ARG A 138 0.47 -1.82 -33.80
CA ARG A 138 0.22 -2.82 -32.76
C ARG A 138 0.77 -2.38 -31.40
N ALA A 139 1.88 -1.63 -31.40
CA ALA A 139 2.41 -1.03 -30.18
C ALA A 139 1.46 0.00 -29.56
N ARG A 140 0.76 0.80 -30.37
CA ARG A 140 -0.27 1.74 -29.88
C ARG A 140 -1.45 1.00 -29.21
N LEU A 141 -1.93 -0.08 -29.82
CA LEU A 141 -3.00 -0.92 -29.25
C LEU A 141 -2.54 -1.58 -27.95
N ALA A 142 -1.35 -2.17 -27.93
CA ALA A 142 -0.76 -2.76 -26.74
C ALA A 142 -0.53 -1.72 -25.63
N GLY A 143 -0.12 -0.51 -25.97
CA GLY A 143 0.02 0.62 -25.05
C GLY A 143 -1.31 1.04 -24.41
N ARG A 144 -2.39 1.10 -25.19
CA ARG A 144 -3.74 1.38 -24.68
C ARG A 144 -4.23 0.26 -23.74
N ALA A 145 -4.05 -0.99 -24.13
CA ALA A 145 -4.41 -2.14 -23.30
C ALA A 145 -3.63 -2.16 -21.98
N LEU A 146 -2.33 -1.86 -22.03
CA LEU A 146 -1.49 -1.75 -20.85
C LEU A 146 -1.93 -0.59 -19.94
N ALA A 147 -2.24 0.57 -20.51
CA ALA A 147 -2.74 1.71 -19.76
C ALA A 147 -4.09 1.40 -19.08
N ALA A 148 -5.00 0.76 -19.78
CA ALA A 148 -6.28 0.31 -19.22
C ALA A 148 -6.09 -0.71 -18.09
N PHE A 149 -5.18 -1.69 -18.29
CA PHE A 149 -4.82 -2.64 -17.23
C PHE A 149 -4.28 -1.94 -15.99
N LEU A 150 -3.36 -1.00 -16.17
CA LEU A 150 -2.74 -0.29 -15.05
C LEU A 150 -3.73 0.63 -14.32
N ALA A 151 -4.66 1.24 -15.06
CA ALA A 151 -5.74 2.03 -14.47
C ALA A 151 -6.66 1.16 -13.58
N ALA A 152 -7.01 -0.03 -14.04
CA ALA A 152 -7.80 -0.98 -13.26
C ALA A 152 -7.01 -1.64 -12.11
N TRP A 153 -5.71 -1.93 -12.32
CA TRP A 153 -4.85 -2.59 -11.34
C TRP A 153 -4.43 -1.68 -10.18
N ARG A 154 -4.19 -0.39 -10.47
CA ARG A 154 -3.70 0.57 -9.48
C ARG A 154 -4.56 0.66 -8.22
N PRO A 155 -5.89 0.85 -8.28
CA PRO A 155 -6.72 0.92 -7.07
C PRO A 155 -6.70 -0.39 -6.28
N LEU A 156 -6.63 -1.53 -6.95
CA LEU A 156 -6.57 -2.85 -6.31
C LEU A 156 -5.23 -3.11 -5.62
N ALA A 157 -4.13 -2.70 -6.24
CA ALA A 157 -2.78 -2.93 -5.73
C ALA A 157 -2.33 -1.87 -4.71
N ALA A 158 -2.89 -0.66 -4.74
CA ALA A 158 -2.46 0.47 -3.92
C ALA A 158 -2.41 0.16 -2.41
N PRO A 159 -3.42 -0.47 -1.78
CA PRO A 159 -3.37 -0.80 -0.36
C PRO A 159 -2.20 -1.72 -0.01
N LEU A 160 -1.94 -2.74 -0.85
CA LEU A 160 -0.86 -3.70 -0.65
C LEU A 160 0.53 -3.06 -0.83
N VAL A 161 0.70 -2.25 -1.88
CA VAL A 161 1.96 -1.55 -2.16
C VAL A 161 2.26 -0.53 -1.06
N THR A 162 1.25 0.19 -0.59
CA THR A 162 1.38 1.15 0.51
C THR A 162 1.78 0.45 1.82
N ALA A 163 1.15 -0.67 2.16
CA ALA A 163 1.49 -1.44 3.35
C ALA A 163 2.94 -1.96 3.28
N ARG A 164 3.39 -2.44 2.12
CA ARG A 164 4.78 -2.85 1.90
C ARG A 164 5.77 -1.69 2.04
N GLY A 165 5.43 -0.54 1.48
CA GLY A 165 6.22 0.68 1.62
C GLY A 165 6.36 1.10 3.07
N ARG A 166 5.26 1.17 3.82
CA ARG A 166 5.27 1.51 5.25
C ARG A 166 6.11 0.53 6.06
N ARG A 167 5.96 -0.78 5.82
CA ARG A 167 6.79 -1.79 6.46
C ARG A 167 8.27 -1.53 6.23
N LEU A 168 8.67 -1.25 4.98
CA LEU A 168 10.06 -0.97 4.64
C LEU A 168 10.57 0.29 5.35
N PHE A 169 9.78 1.37 5.39
CA PHE A 169 10.16 2.59 6.10
C PHE A 169 10.31 2.37 7.61
N HIS A 170 9.44 1.59 8.24
CA HIS A 170 9.58 1.29 9.66
C HIS A 170 10.84 0.44 9.93
N LEU A 171 11.12 -0.56 9.10
CA LEU A 171 12.35 -1.36 9.22
C LEU A 171 13.59 -0.52 8.97
N ALA A 172 13.62 0.33 7.95
CA ALA A 172 14.75 1.20 7.67
C ALA A 172 15.01 2.18 8.82
N ALA A 173 13.95 2.77 9.41
CA ALA A 173 14.09 3.65 10.56
C ALA A 173 14.63 2.93 11.81
N ALA A 174 14.19 1.70 12.08
CA ALA A 174 14.70 0.89 13.18
C ALA A 174 16.18 0.54 12.95
N VAL A 175 16.55 0.13 11.75
CA VAL A 175 17.93 -0.25 11.40
C VAL A 175 18.85 0.97 11.41
N LEU A 176 18.38 2.15 10.96
CA LEU A 176 19.13 3.39 11.07
C LEU A 176 19.44 3.73 12.55
N ALA A 177 18.43 3.63 13.41
CA ALA A 177 18.60 3.88 14.84
C ALA A 177 19.57 2.88 15.49
N LEU A 178 19.47 1.60 15.14
CA LEU A 178 20.42 0.58 15.57
C LEU A 178 21.84 0.84 15.04
N GLY A 179 21.96 1.31 13.80
CA GLY A 179 23.23 1.73 13.22
C GLY A 179 23.86 2.89 14.00
N MET A 180 23.07 3.89 14.39
CA MET A 180 23.56 5.01 15.24
C MET A 180 24.06 4.51 16.58
N ILE A 181 23.30 3.67 17.28
CA ILE A 181 23.73 3.05 18.54
C ILE A 181 25.01 2.23 18.32
N GLY A 182 24.99 1.32 17.35
CA GLY A 182 26.13 0.46 17.02
C GLY A 182 27.38 1.26 16.67
N GLY A 183 27.25 2.35 15.93
CA GLY A 183 28.35 3.25 15.59
C GLY A 183 28.98 3.93 16.80
N LEU A 184 28.17 4.30 17.81
CA LEU A 184 28.69 4.85 19.07
C LEU A 184 29.47 3.79 19.87
N TYR A 185 28.92 2.59 20.01
CA TYR A 185 29.59 1.51 20.73
C TYR A 185 30.89 1.05 20.05
N LEU A 186 30.85 0.84 18.72
CA LEU A 186 32.05 0.44 17.96
C LEU A 186 33.19 1.43 18.12
N ARG A 187 32.86 2.74 18.12
CA ARG A 187 33.87 3.77 18.33
C ARG A 187 34.27 3.91 19.79
N GLY A 188 33.33 3.74 20.73
CA GLY A 188 33.60 3.74 22.14
C GLY A 188 34.57 2.61 22.57
N ILE A 189 34.60 1.48 21.83
CA ILE A 189 35.60 0.43 22.01
C ILE A 189 36.98 0.86 21.52
N ALA A 190 37.02 1.59 20.38
CA ALA A 190 38.29 1.97 19.74
C ALA A 190 38.87 3.29 20.30
N PHE A 191 38.05 4.17 20.83
CA PHE A 191 38.43 5.51 21.25
C PHE A 191 37.74 5.90 22.55
N GLU A 192 38.45 6.66 23.40
CA GLU A 192 37.84 7.31 24.56
C GLU A 192 36.96 8.48 24.10
N TYR A 193 35.70 8.50 24.53
CA TYR A 193 34.75 9.58 24.31
C TYR A 193 34.46 10.32 25.61
N ARG A 194 34.32 11.64 25.49
CA ARG A 194 33.94 12.53 26.60
C ARG A 194 32.55 13.09 26.32
N ALA A 195 31.70 13.14 27.34
CA ALA A 195 30.39 13.78 27.29
C ALA A 195 30.52 15.27 27.57
N THR A 196 29.86 16.08 26.76
CA THR A 196 29.78 17.52 26.94
C THR A 196 28.43 18.03 26.45
N TRP A 197 28.11 19.27 26.76
CA TRP A 197 27.03 20.01 26.12
C TRP A 197 27.41 21.45 25.93
N GLU A 198 26.84 22.08 24.91
CA GLU A 198 26.98 23.49 24.63
C GLU A 198 25.67 24.02 24.05
N SER A 199 25.32 25.25 24.42
CA SER A 199 24.17 25.95 23.86
C SER A 199 24.35 27.43 24.03
N THR A 200 23.94 28.19 23.02
CA THR A 200 23.88 29.65 23.05
C THR A 200 22.69 30.15 23.88
N PHE A 201 21.60 29.38 23.90
CA PHE A 201 20.32 29.84 24.44
C PHE A 201 19.93 29.18 25.78
N LEU A 202 20.50 28.01 26.11
CA LEU A 202 20.11 27.27 27.30
C LEU A 202 20.97 27.65 28.50
N SER A 203 20.33 28.00 29.62
CA SER A 203 20.99 28.07 30.92
C SER A 203 21.36 26.66 31.40
N PRO A 204 22.32 26.49 32.34
CA PRO A 204 22.67 25.18 32.91
C PRO A 204 21.45 24.42 33.44
N ARG A 205 20.53 25.10 34.13
CA ARG A 205 19.29 24.52 34.66
C ARG A 205 18.33 24.05 33.54
N ALA A 206 18.22 24.84 32.47
CA ALA A 206 17.40 24.45 31.32
C ALA A 206 18.03 23.27 30.57
N ALA A 207 19.34 23.24 30.41
CA ALA A 207 20.06 22.11 29.82
C ALA A 207 19.87 20.82 30.63
N GLU A 208 19.93 20.93 31.97
CA GLU A 208 19.68 19.78 32.86
C GLU A 208 18.27 19.22 32.70
N MET A 209 17.24 20.08 32.61
CA MET A 209 15.86 19.66 32.36
C MET A 209 15.71 18.97 30.98
N VAL A 210 16.27 19.55 29.94
CA VAL A 210 16.19 18.99 28.58
C VAL A 210 16.94 17.65 28.47
N ILE A 211 18.16 17.59 28.92
CA ILE A 211 18.98 16.36 28.90
C ILE A 211 18.34 15.30 29.80
N GLY A 212 17.88 15.69 30.99
CA GLY A 212 17.19 14.81 31.91
C GLY A 212 15.91 14.20 31.27
N ALA A 213 15.10 15.00 30.64
CA ALA A 213 13.91 14.53 29.88
C ALA A 213 14.29 13.64 28.74
N LEU A 214 15.35 13.94 27.99
CA LEU A 214 15.85 13.15 26.87
C LEU A 214 16.26 11.72 27.27
N VAL A 215 16.93 11.58 28.42
CA VAL A 215 17.43 10.28 28.90
C VAL A 215 16.48 9.59 29.88
N ALA A 216 15.43 10.26 30.36
CA ALA A 216 14.48 9.68 31.31
C ALA A 216 13.92 8.30 30.90
N PRO A 217 13.54 8.08 29.62
CA PRO A 217 13.09 6.75 29.20
C PRO A 217 14.21 5.69 29.33
N GLY A 218 15.45 6.05 29.03
CA GLY A 218 16.58 5.13 29.15
C GLY A 218 16.85 4.71 30.61
N ARG A 219 16.58 5.56 31.57
CA ARG A 219 16.71 5.25 33.00
C ARG A 219 15.75 4.15 33.49
N LEU A 220 14.71 3.85 32.72
CA LEU A 220 13.82 2.70 32.99
C LEU A 220 14.49 1.35 32.72
N LEU A 221 15.49 1.34 31.86
CA LEU A 221 16.19 0.12 31.43
C LEU A 221 17.61 0.02 32.00
N VAL A 222 18.25 1.15 32.26
CA VAL A 222 19.67 1.21 32.67
C VAL A 222 19.79 2.11 33.90
N ALA A 223 20.26 1.51 35.00
CA ALA A 223 20.68 2.23 36.19
C ALA A 223 22.11 2.72 35.97
N ALA A 224 22.29 3.94 35.50
CA ALA A 224 23.61 4.55 35.31
C ALA A 224 23.72 5.82 36.14
N GLU A 225 24.76 5.88 36.94
CA GLU A 225 25.13 7.12 37.63
C GLU A 225 25.79 8.07 36.63
N THR A 226 25.25 9.26 36.52
CA THR A 226 25.76 10.28 35.61
C THR A 226 26.29 11.47 36.37
N PRO A 227 27.41 12.08 35.93
CA PRO A 227 27.87 13.35 36.46
C PRO A 227 26.77 14.42 36.34
N PRO A 228 26.74 15.45 37.23
CA PRO A 228 25.82 16.56 37.11
C PRO A 228 25.97 17.26 35.74
N VAL A 229 24.86 17.51 35.06
CA VAL A 229 24.87 18.16 33.72
C VAL A 229 25.59 19.49 33.72
N ALA A 230 25.46 20.26 34.81
CA ALA A 230 26.12 21.55 34.96
C ALA A 230 27.65 21.48 34.82
N THR A 231 28.28 20.37 35.27
CA THR A 231 29.75 20.18 35.21
C THR A 231 30.26 19.77 33.82
N LEU A 232 29.36 19.46 32.90
CA LEU A 232 29.68 18.99 31.52
C LEU A 232 29.60 20.11 30.48
N ARG A 233 29.38 21.37 30.92
CA ARG A 233 29.29 22.50 29.97
C ARG A 233 30.66 22.75 29.32
N ALA A 234 30.69 22.81 28.01
CA ALA A 234 31.92 23.12 27.28
C ALA A 234 32.60 24.42 27.81
N PRO A 235 33.93 24.48 27.98
CA PRO A 235 34.94 23.51 27.54
C PRO A 235 35.09 22.28 28.45
N ALA A 236 34.42 22.22 29.60
CA ALA A 236 34.44 21.05 30.47
C ALA A 236 33.76 19.81 29.80
N ASP A 237 34.17 18.66 30.26
CA ASP A 237 33.64 17.36 29.82
C ASP A 237 33.73 16.31 30.94
N GLY A 238 33.10 15.16 30.71
CA GLY A 238 33.11 14.05 31.66
C GLY A 238 33.05 12.71 30.93
N ASP A 239 32.95 11.61 31.68
CA ASP A 239 32.83 10.28 31.10
C ASP A 239 31.58 10.17 30.26
N ALA A 240 31.71 9.67 29.02
CA ALA A 240 30.63 9.50 28.09
C ALA A 240 29.90 8.16 28.22
N ALA A 241 30.51 7.13 28.82
CA ALA A 241 29.95 5.78 28.83
C ALA A 241 28.53 5.72 29.44
N PRO A 242 28.27 6.29 30.65
CA PRO A 242 26.93 6.26 31.23
C PRO A 242 25.88 6.94 30.33
N TRP A 243 26.25 8.05 29.69
CA TRP A 243 25.38 8.79 28.79
C TRP A 243 25.09 8.03 27.50
N ILE A 244 26.09 7.35 26.92
CA ILE A 244 25.92 6.50 25.75
C ILE A 244 24.94 5.37 26.06
N HIS A 245 25.05 4.72 27.22
CA HIS A 245 24.12 3.66 27.63
C HIS A 245 22.69 4.19 27.79
N LEU A 246 22.50 5.34 28.42
CA LEU A 246 21.17 5.95 28.60
C LEU A 246 20.56 6.39 27.27
N LEU A 247 21.33 7.02 26.38
CA LEU A 247 20.87 7.40 25.04
C LEU A 247 20.53 6.18 24.20
N ALA A 248 21.35 5.14 24.23
CA ALA A 248 21.08 3.88 23.53
C ALA A 248 19.79 3.24 24.03
N ALA A 249 19.58 3.16 25.35
CA ALA A 249 18.37 2.63 25.95
C ALA A 249 17.13 3.48 25.59
N THR A 250 17.27 4.81 25.59
CA THR A 250 16.17 5.72 25.16
C THR A 250 15.80 5.50 23.70
N VAL A 251 16.78 5.42 22.80
CA VAL A 251 16.54 5.16 21.37
C VAL A 251 15.95 3.77 21.15
N LEU A 252 16.44 2.78 21.90
CA LEU A 252 15.88 1.44 21.84
C LEU A 252 14.39 1.44 22.21
N LEU A 253 14.05 2.07 23.34
CA LEU A 253 12.68 2.12 23.87
C LEU A 253 11.74 2.97 23.03
N LEU A 254 12.16 4.17 22.64
CA LEU A 254 11.28 5.13 21.94
C LEU A 254 11.32 5.04 20.42
N VAL A 255 12.35 4.41 19.83
CA VAL A 255 12.47 4.33 18.37
C VAL A 255 12.45 2.91 17.89
N VAL A 256 13.41 2.09 18.30
CA VAL A 256 13.58 0.74 17.72
C VAL A 256 12.37 -0.14 17.99
N ILE A 257 11.96 -0.27 19.26
CA ILE A 257 10.82 -1.13 19.65
C ILE A 257 9.52 -0.68 18.97
N PRO A 258 9.08 0.59 19.04
CA PRO A 258 7.85 1.01 18.39
C PRO A 258 7.90 0.85 16.86
N ARG A 259 9.05 1.11 16.22
CA ARG A 259 9.20 0.89 14.78
C ARG A 259 9.08 -0.57 14.38
N LEU A 260 9.64 -1.48 15.17
CA LEU A 260 9.50 -2.93 14.93
C LEU A 260 8.05 -3.39 15.13
N VAL A 261 7.36 -2.88 16.14
CA VAL A 261 5.92 -3.16 16.36
C VAL A 261 5.08 -2.68 15.17
N LEU A 262 5.33 -1.45 14.68
CA LEU A 262 4.65 -0.93 13.49
C LEU A 262 5.00 -1.74 12.23
N ALA A 263 6.26 -2.16 12.06
CA ALA A 263 6.67 -3.01 10.95
C ALA A 263 6.00 -4.38 11.00
N LEU A 264 5.81 -4.95 12.20
CA LEU A 264 5.08 -6.21 12.40
C LEU A 264 3.60 -6.04 12.03
N GLY A 265 2.95 -4.98 12.49
CA GLY A 265 1.55 -4.66 12.15
C GLY A 265 1.37 -4.52 10.63
N GLU A 266 2.27 -3.79 9.94
CA GLU A 266 2.22 -3.70 8.48
C GLU A 266 2.55 -5.04 7.79
N SER A 267 3.36 -5.91 8.40
CA SER A 267 3.62 -7.27 7.88
C SER A 267 2.37 -8.14 7.92
N ILE A 268 1.63 -8.10 9.02
CA ILE A 268 0.32 -8.78 9.16
C ILE A 268 -0.65 -8.22 8.11
N ARG A 269 -0.73 -6.89 7.98
CA ARG A 269 -1.57 -6.25 6.97
C ARG A 269 -1.22 -6.67 5.55
N VAL A 270 0.07 -6.73 5.21
CA VAL A 270 0.55 -7.24 3.92
C VAL A 270 0.10 -8.68 3.70
N ALA A 271 0.20 -9.55 4.71
CA ALA A 271 -0.23 -10.95 4.61
C ALA A 271 -1.74 -11.07 4.36
N VAL A 272 -2.55 -10.26 5.06
CA VAL A 272 -4.02 -10.22 4.87
C VAL A 272 -4.39 -9.71 3.49
N LEU A 273 -3.83 -8.55 3.07
CA LEU A 273 -4.12 -7.95 1.77
C LEU A 273 -3.64 -8.81 0.59
N ALA A 274 -2.53 -9.54 0.76
CA ALA A 274 -2.04 -10.45 -0.27
C ALA A 274 -2.95 -11.67 -0.49
N ARG A 275 -3.70 -12.07 0.55
CA ARG A 275 -4.64 -13.20 0.49
C ARG A 275 -6.06 -12.79 0.09
N ARG A 276 -6.43 -11.54 0.33
CA ARG A 276 -7.80 -11.01 0.12
C ARG A 276 -7.73 -9.78 -0.77
N LEU A 277 -7.60 -10.00 -2.10
CA LEU A 277 -7.82 -8.90 -3.04
C LEU A 277 -9.31 -8.53 -3.02
N PRO A 278 -9.64 -7.24 -2.85
CA PRO A 278 -11.02 -6.78 -2.88
C PRO A 278 -11.53 -6.76 -4.33
N LEU A 279 -11.88 -7.92 -4.86
CA LEU A 279 -12.49 -8.05 -6.19
C LEU A 279 -14.00 -8.07 -6.01
N ASP A 280 -14.68 -7.18 -6.71
CA ASP A 280 -16.14 -7.20 -6.80
C ASP A 280 -16.56 -8.22 -7.87
N PHE A 281 -16.81 -9.46 -7.43
CA PHE A 281 -17.25 -10.54 -8.31
C PHE A 281 -18.67 -10.34 -8.86
N SER A 282 -19.42 -9.37 -8.37
CA SER A 282 -20.74 -9.01 -8.89
C SER A 282 -20.65 -8.19 -10.17
N ALA A 283 -19.51 -7.53 -10.41
CA ALA A 283 -19.29 -6.73 -11.61
C ALA A 283 -19.43 -7.56 -12.90
N PRO A 284 -20.03 -7.00 -13.97
CA PRO A 284 -20.31 -7.72 -15.24
C PRO A 284 -19.10 -8.43 -15.82
N TYR A 285 -17.93 -7.81 -15.70
CA TYR A 285 -16.67 -8.40 -16.17
C TYR A 285 -16.34 -9.73 -15.50
N TYR A 286 -16.44 -9.80 -14.16
CA TYR A 286 -16.13 -11.03 -13.41
C TYR A 286 -17.23 -12.07 -13.56
N ARG A 287 -18.51 -11.67 -13.63
CA ARG A 287 -19.61 -12.58 -13.95
C ARG A 287 -19.38 -13.29 -15.27
N ARG A 288 -19.00 -12.55 -16.32
CA ARG A 288 -18.64 -13.15 -17.62
C ARG A 288 -17.48 -14.13 -17.53
N LEU A 289 -16.45 -13.80 -16.76
CA LEU A 289 -15.29 -14.67 -16.60
C LEU A 289 -15.57 -15.92 -15.76
N LEU A 290 -16.49 -15.85 -14.82
CA LEU A 290 -16.83 -16.96 -13.92
C LEU A 290 -17.95 -17.84 -14.45
N ALA A 291 -18.73 -17.36 -15.40
CA ALA A 291 -19.81 -18.13 -16.02
C ALA A 291 -19.27 -19.38 -16.71
N ALA A 292 -19.95 -20.50 -16.50
CA ALA A 292 -19.63 -21.78 -17.12
C ALA A 292 -20.06 -21.86 -18.60
N GLY A 293 -20.88 -20.91 -19.05
CA GLY A 293 -21.42 -20.82 -20.40
C GLY A 293 -21.79 -19.38 -20.78
N PRO A 294 -22.48 -19.17 -21.88
CA PRO A 294 -22.99 -17.88 -22.26
C PRO A 294 -23.95 -17.34 -21.18
N LEU A 295 -23.78 -16.07 -20.82
CA LEU A 295 -24.68 -15.43 -19.87
C LEU A 295 -26.05 -15.20 -20.49
N ARG A 296 -27.08 -15.27 -19.66
CA ARG A 296 -28.47 -14.95 -19.99
C ARG A 296 -28.86 -13.70 -19.21
N ALA A 297 -29.15 -12.62 -19.93
CA ALA A 297 -29.66 -11.38 -19.34
C ALA A 297 -31.18 -11.36 -19.46
N VAL A 298 -31.86 -11.35 -18.34
CA VAL A 298 -33.33 -11.23 -18.29
C VAL A 298 -33.67 -9.82 -17.87
N VAL A 299 -34.30 -9.07 -18.78
CA VAL A 299 -34.67 -7.68 -18.60
C VAL A 299 -36.14 -7.59 -18.24
N GLN A 300 -36.44 -7.00 -17.09
CA GLN A 300 -37.80 -6.68 -16.66
C GLN A 300 -38.00 -5.16 -16.74
N PRO A 301 -38.72 -4.65 -17.76
CA PRO A 301 -39.17 -3.26 -17.78
C PRO A 301 -40.16 -3.01 -16.64
N TYR A 302 -40.01 -1.89 -15.94
CA TYR A 302 -40.89 -1.49 -14.86
C TYR A 302 -41.68 -0.25 -15.27
N SER A 303 -43.00 -0.39 -15.39
CA SER A 303 -43.91 0.66 -15.78
C SER A 303 -43.52 1.40 -17.07
N CYS A 304 -42.80 0.71 -17.97
CA CYS A 304 -42.42 1.25 -19.26
C CYS A 304 -42.38 0.15 -20.34
N SER A 305 -42.67 0.52 -21.60
CA SER A 305 -42.52 -0.36 -22.75
C SER A 305 -41.29 0.00 -23.55
N LEU A 306 -40.61 -1.01 -24.11
CA LEU A 306 -39.48 -0.81 -25.00
C LEU A 306 -39.97 -0.80 -26.47
N SER A 307 -39.60 0.23 -27.19
CA SER A 307 -39.75 0.20 -28.65
C SER A 307 -38.81 -0.84 -29.27
N PRO A 308 -39.09 -1.39 -30.44
CA PRO A 308 -38.20 -2.35 -31.11
C PRO A 308 -36.77 -1.85 -31.26
N ALA A 309 -36.59 -0.57 -31.60
CA ALA A 309 -35.26 0.05 -31.71
C ALA A 309 -34.55 0.22 -30.35
N ALA A 310 -35.29 0.42 -29.26
CA ALA A 310 -34.73 0.47 -27.90
C ALA A 310 -34.34 -0.92 -27.44
N HIS A 311 -35.11 -1.95 -27.73
CA HIS A 311 -34.80 -3.34 -27.45
C HIS A 311 -33.49 -3.80 -28.13
N GLU A 312 -33.33 -3.49 -29.42
CA GLU A 312 -32.12 -3.82 -30.18
C GLU A 312 -30.87 -3.12 -29.61
N ARG A 313 -30.98 -1.81 -29.30
CA ARG A 313 -29.89 -1.03 -28.66
C ARG A 313 -29.53 -1.59 -27.30
N LEU A 314 -30.52 -1.95 -26.48
CA LEU A 314 -30.31 -2.57 -25.18
C LEU A 314 -29.60 -3.93 -25.34
N GLY A 315 -30.07 -4.77 -26.26
CA GLY A 315 -29.44 -6.05 -26.56
C GLY A 315 -27.97 -5.88 -26.99
N THR A 316 -27.68 -4.90 -27.84
CA THR A 316 -26.32 -4.58 -28.26
C THR A 316 -25.43 -4.13 -27.07
N ALA A 317 -25.95 -3.24 -26.21
CA ALA A 317 -25.25 -2.80 -25.01
C ALA A 317 -24.97 -3.95 -24.04
N LEU A 318 -25.94 -4.83 -23.82
CA LEU A 318 -25.79 -5.99 -22.94
C LEU A 318 -24.79 -7.01 -23.50
N ARG A 319 -24.79 -7.27 -24.81
CA ARG A 319 -23.77 -8.11 -25.45
C ARG A 319 -22.37 -7.48 -25.36
N HIS A 320 -22.27 -6.16 -25.43
CA HIS A 320 -21.00 -5.48 -25.23
C HIS A 320 -20.49 -5.63 -23.79
N LEU A 321 -21.37 -5.50 -22.80
CA LEU A 321 -21.02 -5.61 -21.36
C LEU A 321 -20.69 -7.05 -20.94
N TYR A 322 -21.56 -7.99 -21.32
CA TYR A 322 -21.50 -9.37 -20.85
C TYR A 322 -20.88 -10.35 -21.85
N GLY A 323 -20.63 -9.92 -23.08
CA GLY A 323 -20.02 -10.72 -24.16
C GLY A 323 -20.99 -11.00 -25.29
N ALA A 324 -20.44 -11.19 -26.51
CA ALA A 324 -21.22 -11.36 -27.75
C ALA A 324 -22.20 -12.56 -27.72
N GLY A 325 -21.88 -13.61 -26.94
CA GLY A 325 -22.75 -14.78 -26.79
C GLY A 325 -23.86 -14.64 -25.73
N THR A 326 -24.08 -13.44 -25.16
CA THR A 326 -25.13 -13.23 -24.15
C THR A 326 -26.50 -13.32 -24.78
N GLY A 327 -27.34 -14.26 -24.31
CA GLY A 327 -28.77 -14.26 -24.57
C GLY A 327 -29.47 -13.11 -23.84
N VAL A 328 -30.35 -12.39 -24.51
CA VAL A 328 -31.12 -11.29 -23.92
C VAL A 328 -32.59 -11.59 -24.05
N ASP A 329 -33.24 -11.84 -22.93
CA ASP A 329 -34.69 -12.07 -22.84
C ASP A 329 -35.34 -10.87 -22.17
N THR A 330 -36.39 -10.35 -22.78
CA THR A 330 -37.17 -9.25 -22.20
C THR A 330 -38.51 -9.79 -21.76
N LEU A 331 -38.80 -9.62 -20.47
CA LEU A 331 -40.11 -9.96 -19.91
C LEU A 331 -41.14 -8.89 -20.23
N PRO A 332 -42.45 -9.20 -20.16
CA PRO A 332 -43.49 -8.19 -20.25
C PRO A 332 -43.29 -7.08 -19.21
N PRO A 333 -43.65 -5.84 -19.47
CA PRO A 333 -43.55 -4.75 -18.51
C PRO A 333 -44.27 -5.08 -17.21
N ALA A 334 -43.62 -4.90 -16.07
CA ALA A 334 -44.24 -4.97 -14.76
C ALA A 334 -45.09 -3.70 -14.53
N GLU A 335 -46.23 -3.86 -13.87
CA GLU A 335 -47.10 -2.72 -13.54
C GLU A 335 -46.48 -1.89 -12.39
N TYR A 336 -46.89 -0.61 -12.33
CA TYR A 336 -46.51 0.26 -11.23
C TYR A 336 -47.04 -0.28 -9.90
N GLY A 337 -46.19 -0.35 -8.90
CA GLY A 337 -46.53 -0.95 -7.60
C GLY A 337 -46.41 -2.49 -7.55
N ALA A 338 -46.05 -3.14 -8.64
CA ALA A 338 -45.71 -4.55 -8.63
C ALA A 338 -44.49 -4.79 -7.76
N GLY A 339 -44.51 -5.84 -6.93
CA GLY A 339 -43.37 -6.23 -6.10
C GLY A 339 -42.16 -6.73 -6.90
N ALA A 340 -41.06 -7.01 -6.21
CA ALA A 340 -39.84 -7.50 -6.82
C ALA A 340 -40.10 -8.75 -7.67
N PRO A 341 -39.50 -8.86 -8.88
CA PRO A 341 -39.64 -10.05 -9.72
C PRO A 341 -39.07 -11.26 -9.02
N ALA A 342 -39.61 -12.43 -9.36
CA ALA A 342 -39.12 -13.71 -8.80
C ALA A 342 -37.62 -13.87 -9.04
N PRO A 343 -36.87 -14.42 -8.06
CA PRO A 343 -35.44 -14.62 -8.21
C PRO A 343 -35.15 -15.55 -9.37
N LEU A 344 -34.18 -15.14 -10.21
CA LEU A 344 -33.75 -15.93 -11.35
C LEU A 344 -32.99 -17.16 -10.89
N SER A 345 -33.36 -18.32 -11.41
CA SER A 345 -32.66 -19.57 -11.16
C SER A 345 -31.45 -19.72 -12.08
N GLY A 346 -30.28 -20.03 -11.51
CA GLY A 346 -29.06 -20.41 -12.23
C GLY A 346 -27.91 -19.40 -12.16
N GLU A 347 -26.69 -19.92 -12.06
CA GLU A 347 -25.45 -19.12 -11.97
C GLU A 347 -25.14 -18.27 -13.22
N THR A 348 -25.78 -18.58 -14.35
CA THR A 348 -25.56 -17.90 -15.63
C THR A 348 -26.61 -16.81 -15.94
N ALA A 349 -27.66 -16.68 -15.12
CA ALA A 349 -28.71 -15.69 -15.30
C ALA A 349 -28.39 -14.39 -14.54
N THR A 350 -28.65 -13.24 -15.21
CA THR A 350 -28.55 -11.90 -14.59
C THR A 350 -29.85 -11.18 -14.79
N GLY A 351 -30.54 -10.83 -13.70
CA GLY A 351 -31.73 -9.98 -13.72
C GLY A 351 -31.37 -8.51 -13.84
N LEU A 352 -32.12 -7.80 -14.67
CA LEU A 352 -31.97 -6.36 -14.89
C LEU A 352 -33.37 -5.73 -14.82
N LEU A 353 -33.56 -4.81 -13.87
CA LEU A 353 -34.73 -3.95 -13.83
C LEU A 353 -34.46 -2.69 -14.68
N LEU A 354 -35.39 -2.37 -15.57
CA LEU A 354 -35.27 -1.23 -16.43
C LEU A 354 -36.35 -0.17 -16.07
N PHE A 355 -35.91 1.00 -15.64
CA PHE A 355 -36.74 2.11 -15.27
C PHE A 355 -36.70 3.20 -16.36
N SER A 356 -37.81 3.91 -16.52
CA SER A 356 -37.85 5.15 -17.32
C SER A 356 -37.27 6.31 -16.50
N LEU A 357 -36.29 7.04 -17.06
CA LEU A 357 -35.72 8.23 -16.41
C LEU A 357 -36.74 9.39 -16.34
N ALA A 358 -37.91 9.28 -17.05
CA ALA A 358 -39.00 10.25 -16.96
C ALA A 358 -39.89 10.05 -15.72
N GLN A 359 -39.69 8.93 -14.98
CA GLN A 359 -40.44 8.66 -13.75
C GLN A 359 -39.65 9.17 -12.56
N THR A 360 -40.35 9.84 -11.64
CA THR A 360 -39.74 10.26 -10.36
C THR A 360 -39.50 9.03 -9.49
N PRO A 361 -38.29 8.81 -8.93
CA PRO A 361 -38.04 7.73 -7.99
C PRO A 361 -38.84 7.93 -6.70
N GLU A 362 -39.65 6.95 -6.32
CA GLU A 362 -40.38 6.92 -5.06
C GLU A 362 -39.86 5.81 -4.17
N PRO A 363 -39.40 6.14 -2.97
CA PRO A 363 -38.79 5.14 -2.06
C PRO A 363 -39.75 4.00 -1.69
N GLU A 364 -41.05 4.31 -1.56
CA GLU A 364 -42.10 3.35 -1.15
C GLU A 364 -42.36 2.30 -2.24
N VAL A 365 -42.16 2.65 -3.50
CA VAL A 365 -42.43 1.77 -4.64
C VAL A 365 -41.14 1.22 -5.22
N HIS A 366 -40.20 2.07 -5.57
CA HIS A 366 -38.96 1.66 -6.23
C HIS A 366 -37.90 1.11 -5.25
N GLY A 367 -38.00 1.50 -3.96
CA GLY A 367 -37.09 1.01 -2.91
C GLY A 367 -37.37 -0.43 -2.45
N GLN A 368 -38.49 -1.03 -2.88
CA GLN A 368 -38.85 -2.42 -2.58
C GLN A 368 -38.43 -3.40 -3.67
N LEU A 369 -37.93 -2.91 -4.81
CA LEU A 369 -37.45 -3.67 -5.96
C LEU A 369 -35.95 -3.93 -5.88
#